data_8cd32133f4e6d75484c7919204e85f3f
#
_entry.id   8cd32133f4e6d75484c7919204e85f3f
#
_cell.length_a   1.000
_cell.length_b   1.000
_cell.length_c   1.000
_cell.angle_alpha   90.00
_cell.angle_beta   90.00
_cell.angle_gamma   90.00
#
_symmetry.space_group_name_H-M   'P 1'
#
loop_
_entity.id
_entity.type
_entity.pdbx_description
1 polymer ?
#
loop_
_entity_poly.entity_id
_entity_poly.type
_entity_poly.pdbx_seq_one_letter_code
_entity_poly.pdbx_strand_id
1 'polypeptide(L)'
;MKKIGFFIALSILMQACGSSKSLVTADKSIIKVKLDLVTVLEDKVLVEVDPGAFSANEVLFFIPKTVPGTYSTDNYGKYIENFKAFDYKGAELSVSKKDDNTWVITNGASLDKVSYYVNDTYDSESEVESAVFSPSGTNILKDRNFMLNLHGFVGYFKGLTEVPYELSILHPANLKATTSLKETNSKKVAGLDVFYASRYFEVTDNPILYAKADVASFEVNGITVNLSVYSPNGLYKASALKDRMFKMMSAQKTFLGDVNSTKEYNILLYLSELENDASGFGALEHHTSTVVVLPEQMDQVRLEQALVDVVSHEFFHIVTPLSVHSEEIQYFDFNDPKMSKHLWMYEGTTEYFANLFQIQQGLISEEEFYERIMGKMLNAKRYDDTMSFTVMSENILDDPYKDNYGNVYEKGTLINMALDITLRDLSEGEKSVLWLLKELSKKYGDAIPFKDDALIGEIVSMTYPEIADFFAANVVGTTPIDYNDYLSKVGLELGTVEEQSGYFLKGDVPFIDVDQANNNAVFVRENIELNSFFVAIGLKGGDVFKSIDGTEITLESLRPIIGQSFGWPTDKLVTIVVMRNGEELTLTGKAGIPVVKVDKIKSKDNVTDAQLQLRQVWMKG
;
A
#
# COMPACT_ATOMS: atom_id res chain seq x y z
N MET A 1 83.84 4.42 -18.87
CA MET A 1 83.20 5.33 -19.82
C MET A 1 81.70 5.14 -19.77
N LYS A 2 80.99 6.11 -19.24
CA LYS A 2 79.55 6.11 -18.95
C LYS A 2 78.79 6.39 -20.26
N LYS A 3 77.76 5.61 -20.58
CA LYS A 3 76.75 5.97 -21.58
C LYS A 3 75.42 6.17 -20.85
N ILE A 4 74.97 7.39 -20.90
CA ILE A 4 73.66 7.90 -20.41
C ILE A 4 72.65 7.63 -21.54
N GLY A 5 71.63 6.82 -21.27
CA GLY A 5 70.49 6.65 -22.16
C GLY A 5 69.35 7.60 -21.74
N PHE A 6 68.92 8.44 -22.68
CA PHE A 6 67.82 9.38 -22.50
C PHE A 6 66.48 8.71 -22.82
N PHE A 7 65.57 8.54 -21.81
CA PHE A 7 64.22 8.12 -22.02
C PHE A 7 63.30 9.33 -22.16
N ILE A 8 62.75 9.52 -23.36
CA ILE A 8 61.69 10.50 -23.64
C ILE A 8 60.36 9.83 -23.25
N ALA A 9 59.71 10.32 -22.16
CA ALA A 9 58.38 9.97 -21.81
C ALA A 9 57.39 10.85 -22.60
N LEU A 10 56.64 10.21 -23.49
CA LEU A 10 55.54 10.82 -24.24
C LEU A 10 54.29 10.86 -23.37
N SER A 11 53.95 12.03 -22.81
CA SER A 11 52.74 12.25 -22.04
C SER A 11 51.56 12.42 -22.99
N ILE A 12 50.67 11.42 -23.07
CA ILE A 12 49.38 11.53 -23.74
C ILE A 12 48.44 12.22 -22.77
N LEU A 13 48.11 13.46 -23.04
CA LEU A 13 47.00 14.19 -22.39
C LEU A 13 45.67 13.61 -22.92
N MET A 14 45.03 12.72 -22.14
CA MET A 14 43.61 12.45 -22.30
C MET A 14 42.82 13.61 -21.68
N GLN A 15 42.27 14.47 -22.54
CA GLN A 15 41.18 15.35 -22.13
C GLN A 15 39.93 14.52 -21.89
N ALA A 16 39.70 14.18 -20.63
CA ALA A 16 38.39 13.73 -20.17
C ALA A 16 37.50 14.98 -20.08
N CYS A 17 36.51 15.08 -20.97
CA CYS A 17 35.37 15.96 -20.76
C CYS A 17 34.59 15.46 -19.54
N GLY A 18 34.99 15.84 -18.37
CA GLY A 18 34.19 15.76 -17.18
C GLY A 18 33.18 16.91 -17.21
N SER A 19 31.90 16.59 -17.39
CA SER A 19 30.82 17.50 -17.03
C SER A 19 30.99 17.82 -15.53
N SER A 20 31.51 18.98 -15.22
CA SER A 20 31.53 19.52 -13.85
C SER A 20 30.08 19.70 -13.40
N LYS A 21 29.54 18.74 -12.65
CA LYS A 21 28.44 19.04 -11.76
C LYS A 21 28.94 20.12 -10.81
N SER A 22 28.45 21.34 -10.98
CA SER A 22 28.65 22.38 -10.00
C SER A 22 27.98 21.94 -8.70
N LEU A 23 28.79 21.45 -7.77
CA LEU A 23 28.36 21.21 -6.40
C LEU A 23 27.90 22.56 -5.85
N VAL A 24 26.61 22.69 -5.57
CA VAL A 24 26.06 23.78 -4.76
C VAL A 24 26.70 23.62 -3.38
N THR A 25 27.76 24.38 -3.09
CA THR A 25 28.26 24.47 -1.73
C THR A 25 27.36 25.43 -0.97
N ALA A 26 26.23 24.96 -0.47
CA ALA A 26 25.54 25.60 0.62
C ALA A 26 26.41 25.42 1.88
N ASP A 27 26.65 26.50 2.61
CA ASP A 27 27.07 26.39 4.00
C ASP A 27 26.08 25.47 4.68
N LYS A 28 26.49 24.57 5.58
CA LYS A 28 25.63 23.53 6.19
C LYS A 28 24.53 24.18 7.06
N SER A 29 23.62 24.88 6.42
CA SER A 29 22.51 25.58 7.06
C SER A 29 21.29 24.66 7.12
N ILE A 30 20.60 24.68 8.25
CA ILE A 30 19.31 24.05 8.43
C ILE A 30 18.30 24.76 7.53
N ILE A 31 17.54 24.03 6.74
CA ILE A 31 16.39 24.56 5.99
C ILE A 31 15.28 24.85 7.00
N LYS A 32 14.76 26.08 6.99
CA LYS A 32 13.68 26.47 7.89
C LYS A 32 12.37 26.53 7.12
N VAL A 33 11.40 25.80 7.62
CA VAL A 33 10.05 25.76 7.06
C VAL A 33 9.06 26.32 8.07
N LYS A 34 8.11 27.13 7.60
CA LYS A 34 6.99 27.61 8.40
C LYS A 34 5.69 27.25 7.74
N LEU A 35 4.76 26.69 8.50
CA LEU A 35 3.38 26.42 8.12
C LEU A 35 2.45 27.21 9.05
N ASP A 36 1.43 27.87 8.50
CA ASP A 36 0.43 28.61 9.26
C ASP A 36 -0.95 27.95 9.13
N LEU A 37 -1.29 27.09 10.09
CA LEU A 37 -2.60 26.41 10.18
C LEU A 37 -3.66 27.25 10.90
N VAL A 38 -3.31 28.47 11.37
CA VAL A 38 -4.25 29.39 12.01
C VAL A 38 -4.91 30.29 10.98
N THR A 39 -4.12 30.79 10.03
CA THR A 39 -4.58 31.70 8.97
C THR A 39 -4.83 30.92 7.68
N VAL A 40 -5.82 30.02 7.70
CA VAL A 40 -6.26 29.29 6.51
C VAL A 40 -7.10 30.23 5.64
N LEU A 41 -6.72 30.39 4.38
CA LEU A 41 -7.37 31.26 3.41
C LEU A 41 -7.97 30.42 2.27
N GLU A 42 -9.30 30.40 2.14
CA GLU A 42 -9.99 29.65 1.10
C GLU A 42 -9.46 28.21 1.02
N ASP A 43 -9.44 27.55 2.16
CA ASP A 43 -8.98 26.17 2.36
C ASP A 43 -7.51 25.90 1.99
N LYS A 44 -6.66 26.94 2.09
CA LYS A 44 -5.24 26.86 1.74
C LYS A 44 -4.35 27.29 2.91
N VAL A 45 -3.26 26.55 3.07
CA VAL A 45 -2.23 26.79 4.08
C VAL A 45 -1.04 27.52 3.48
N LEU A 46 -0.59 28.61 4.13
CA LEU A 46 0.63 29.32 3.75
C LEU A 46 1.86 28.54 4.23
N VAL A 47 2.80 28.31 3.30
CA VAL A 47 4.10 27.71 3.56
C VAL A 47 5.20 28.69 3.17
N GLU A 48 6.21 28.85 4.03
CA GLU A 48 7.45 29.57 3.74
C GLU A 48 8.64 28.61 3.92
N VAL A 49 9.62 28.67 2.99
CA VAL A 49 10.85 27.86 3.06
C VAL A 49 12.06 28.78 2.89
N ASP A 50 12.92 28.85 3.92
CA ASP A 50 14.20 29.54 3.94
C ASP A 50 15.33 28.50 3.78
N PRO A 51 16.01 28.46 2.62
CA PRO A 51 17.06 27.48 2.33
C PRO A 51 18.44 27.87 2.89
N GLY A 52 18.59 29.05 3.46
CA GLY A 52 19.88 29.68 3.66
C GLY A 52 20.44 30.26 2.37
N ALA A 53 21.76 30.41 2.26
CA ALA A 53 22.40 31.13 1.17
C ALA A 53 22.80 30.24 -0.01
N PHE A 54 22.52 30.71 -1.22
CA PHE A 54 23.02 30.10 -2.47
C PHE A 54 24.15 30.93 -3.08
N SER A 55 25.05 30.27 -3.81
CA SER A 55 26.03 30.91 -4.67
C SER A 55 25.65 30.90 -6.16
N ALA A 56 24.65 30.13 -6.52
CA ALA A 56 24.20 29.95 -7.90
C ALA A 56 23.27 31.07 -8.35
N ASN A 57 23.35 31.46 -9.64
CA ASN A 57 22.44 32.44 -10.22
C ASN A 57 21.04 31.87 -10.51
N GLU A 58 20.93 30.56 -10.72
CA GLU A 58 19.68 29.85 -10.95
C GLU A 58 19.52 28.77 -9.89
N VAL A 59 18.35 28.71 -9.29
CA VAL A 59 17.99 27.73 -8.25
C VAL A 59 16.72 27.04 -8.66
N LEU A 60 16.67 25.72 -8.49
CA LEU A 60 15.49 24.89 -8.73
C LEU A 60 14.84 24.52 -7.40
N PHE A 61 13.54 24.76 -7.32
CA PHE A 61 12.68 24.32 -6.24
C PHE A 61 11.69 23.26 -6.75
N PHE A 62 11.47 22.23 -5.96
CA PHE A 62 10.60 21.11 -6.31
C PHE A 62 9.56 20.87 -5.22
N ILE A 63 8.37 20.49 -5.66
CA ILE A 63 7.38 19.74 -4.85
C ILE A 63 7.37 18.31 -5.39
N PRO A 64 7.28 17.27 -4.55
CA PRO A 64 7.27 15.88 -4.98
C PRO A 64 6.25 15.58 -6.07
N LYS A 65 6.68 14.83 -7.08
CA LYS A 65 5.84 14.24 -8.12
C LYS A 65 5.33 12.86 -7.68
N THR A 66 6.22 12.08 -7.08
CA THR A 66 6.00 10.72 -6.59
C THR A 66 6.64 10.60 -5.21
N VAL A 67 6.05 9.83 -4.32
CA VAL A 67 6.63 9.51 -3.00
C VAL A 67 6.76 8.00 -2.84
N PRO A 68 7.74 7.51 -2.05
CA PRO A 68 7.85 6.08 -1.75
C PRO A 68 6.55 5.51 -1.19
N GLY A 69 6.24 4.26 -1.52
CA GLY A 69 5.06 3.54 -1.05
C GLY A 69 3.79 3.74 -1.87
N THR A 70 3.66 4.85 -2.63
CA THR A 70 2.43 5.11 -3.40
C THR A 70 2.40 4.44 -4.76
N TYR A 71 3.57 4.18 -5.37
CA TYR A 71 3.70 3.65 -6.74
C TYR A 71 2.83 4.39 -7.76
N SER A 72 2.67 5.69 -7.54
CA SER A 72 1.80 6.59 -8.29
C SER A 72 2.51 7.90 -8.63
N THR A 73 2.05 8.55 -9.69
CA THR A 73 2.49 9.88 -10.08
C THR A 73 1.42 10.91 -9.71
N ASP A 74 1.46 11.39 -8.46
CA ASP A 74 0.39 12.23 -7.89
C ASP A 74 0.54 13.71 -8.23
N ASN A 75 1.78 14.18 -8.53
CA ASN A 75 2.06 15.56 -8.91
C ASN A 75 1.57 16.58 -7.87
N TYR A 76 2.04 16.53 -6.63
CA TYR A 76 1.60 17.42 -5.55
C TYR A 76 1.80 18.92 -5.85
N GLY A 77 2.67 19.27 -6.80
CA GLY A 77 2.84 20.64 -7.29
C GLY A 77 1.62 21.22 -8.01
N LYS A 78 0.60 20.40 -8.37
CA LYS A 78 -0.69 20.85 -8.89
C LYS A 78 -1.53 21.59 -7.83
N TYR A 79 -1.30 21.26 -6.56
CA TYR A 79 -1.99 21.85 -5.40
C TYR A 79 -1.31 23.10 -4.87
N ILE A 80 -0.24 23.58 -5.54
CA ILE A 80 0.54 24.77 -5.15
C ILE A 80 0.06 26.01 -5.91
N GLU A 81 -0.29 27.04 -5.16
CA GLU A 81 -0.74 28.31 -5.70
C GLU A 81 0.12 29.50 -5.23
N ASN A 82 0.14 30.56 -6.01
CA ASN A 82 0.79 31.84 -5.66
C ASN A 82 2.26 31.69 -5.23
N PHE A 83 3.01 30.81 -5.90
CA PHE A 83 4.43 30.60 -5.61
C PHE A 83 5.24 31.87 -5.88
N LYS A 84 5.99 32.34 -4.88
CA LYS A 84 6.83 33.53 -4.92
C LYS A 84 8.18 33.28 -4.27
N ALA A 85 9.20 33.96 -4.78
CA ALA A 85 10.56 33.98 -4.20
C ALA A 85 10.92 35.40 -3.81
N PHE A 86 11.62 35.59 -2.69
CA PHE A 86 11.98 36.89 -2.15
C PHE A 86 13.48 36.98 -1.89
N ASP A 87 14.03 38.19 -2.09
CA ASP A 87 15.41 38.50 -1.68
C ASP A 87 15.46 38.93 -0.19
N TYR A 88 16.68 39.06 0.34
CA TYR A 88 16.95 39.53 1.72
C TYR A 88 16.41 40.91 2.06
N LYS A 89 15.90 41.68 1.08
CA LYS A 89 15.25 42.99 1.28
C LYS A 89 13.72 42.88 1.18
N GLY A 90 13.20 41.69 0.92
CA GLY A 90 11.79 41.43 0.72
C GLY A 90 11.28 41.76 -0.69
N ALA A 91 12.17 42.02 -1.65
CA ALA A 91 11.78 42.22 -3.04
C ALA A 91 11.56 40.88 -3.74
N GLU A 92 10.52 40.79 -4.59
CA GLU A 92 10.18 39.59 -5.33
C GLU A 92 11.22 39.29 -6.42
N LEU A 93 11.72 38.06 -6.45
CA LEU A 93 12.62 37.56 -7.49
C LEU A 93 11.81 36.98 -8.65
N SER A 94 12.41 36.93 -9.84
CA SER A 94 11.77 36.33 -11.00
C SER A 94 11.71 34.80 -10.87
N VAL A 95 10.50 34.24 -11.01
CA VAL A 95 10.21 32.83 -10.97
C VAL A 95 9.50 32.39 -12.24
N SER A 96 9.83 31.23 -12.77
CA SER A 96 9.09 30.56 -13.83
C SER A 96 8.76 29.13 -13.46
N LYS A 97 7.50 28.69 -13.67
CA LYS A 97 7.07 27.30 -13.49
C LYS A 97 7.47 26.53 -14.75
N LYS A 98 8.29 25.46 -14.57
CA LYS A 98 8.79 24.64 -15.67
C LYS A 98 7.82 23.50 -16.01
N ASP A 99 7.28 22.88 -14.98
CA ASP A 99 6.26 21.83 -15.03
C ASP A 99 5.43 21.91 -13.74
N ASP A 100 4.53 20.96 -13.51
CA ASP A 100 3.65 21.00 -12.33
C ASP A 100 4.43 21.05 -11.02
N ASN A 101 5.59 20.40 -10.96
CA ASN A 101 6.33 20.16 -9.72
C ASN A 101 7.63 20.99 -9.62
N THR A 102 7.99 21.80 -10.66
CA THR A 102 9.31 22.44 -10.75
C THR A 102 9.20 23.94 -10.97
N TRP A 103 9.87 24.73 -10.12
CA TRP A 103 10.03 26.19 -10.25
C TRP A 103 11.50 26.56 -10.43
N VAL A 104 11.76 27.46 -11.35
CA VAL A 104 13.08 28.02 -11.64
C VAL A 104 13.12 29.44 -11.09
N ILE A 105 14.07 29.74 -10.19
CA ILE A 105 14.26 31.02 -9.53
C ILE A 105 15.55 31.62 -10.06
N THR A 106 15.49 32.82 -10.63
CA THR A 106 16.68 33.57 -11.09
C THR A 106 17.21 34.49 -9.98
N ASN A 107 18.49 34.89 -10.08
CA ASN A 107 19.21 35.60 -9.02
C ASN A 107 19.29 34.85 -7.71
N GLY A 108 19.48 33.54 -7.77
CA GLY A 108 19.48 32.63 -6.62
C GLY A 108 20.45 33.02 -5.50
N ALA A 109 21.58 33.69 -5.83
CA ALA A 109 22.50 34.21 -4.81
C ALA A 109 21.88 35.29 -3.90
N SER A 110 20.75 35.88 -4.29
CA SER A 110 19.99 36.84 -3.48
C SER A 110 18.77 36.23 -2.81
N LEU A 111 18.47 34.95 -3.04
CA LEU A 111 17.30 34.28 -2.51
C LEU A 111 17.37 34.16 -0.98
N ASP A 112 16.36 34.71 -0.30
CA ASP A 112 16.13 34.60 1.14
C ASP A 112 15.13 33.48 1.43
N LYS A 113 13.96 33.52 0.78
CA LYS A 113 12.91 32.53 0.97
C LYS A 113 11.98 32.38 -0.23
N VAL A 114 11.28 31.28 -0.26
CA VAL A 114 10.08 31.09 -1.10
C VAL A 114 8.83 31.04 -0.22
N SER A 115 7.68 31.44 -0.78
CA SER A 115 6.40 31.28 -0.14
C SER A 115 5.34 30.85 -1.16
N TYR A 116 4.38 30.04 -0.72
CA TYR A 116 3.29 29.54 -1.55
C TYR A 116 2.12 29.11 -0.67
N TYR A 117 0.96 28.99 -1.29
CA TYR A 117 -0.21 28.37 -0.67
C TYR A 117 -0.35 26.93 -1.14
N VAL A 118 -0.77 26.06 -0.23
CA VAL A 118 -1.06 24.64 -0.49
C VAL A 118 -2.54 24.42 -0.28
N ASN A 119 -3.22 23.94 -1.34
CA ASN A 119 -4.55 23.36 -1.26
C ASN A 119 -4.45 21.88 -0.87
N ASP A 120 -5.47 21.29 -0.28
CA ASP A 120 -5.41 19.88 0.05
C ASP A 120 -5.83 18.96 -1.11
N THR A 121 -5.77 17.65 -0.86
CA THR A 121 -6.09 16.65 -1.89
C THR A 121 -7.39 15.91 -1.62
N TYR A 122 -7.99 16.03 -0.43
CA TYR A 122 -9.19 15.27 -0.08
C TYR A 122 -10.45 15.82 -0.74
N ASP A 123 -10.65 17.12 -0.66
CA ASP A 123 -11.82 17.77 -1.22
C ASP A 123 -11.46 18.87 -2.24
N SER A 124 -10.31 18.72 -2.90
CA SER A 124 -9.81 19.74 -3.82
C SER A 124 -10.87 20.10 -4.86
N GLU A 125 -11.30 21.35 -4.85
CA GLU A 125 -12.21 21.92 -5.85
C GLU A 125 -11.53 22.08 -7.23
N SER A 126 -10.27 21.71 -7.32
CA SER A 126 -9.50 21.87 -8.53
C SER A 126 -9.96 20.87 -9.59
N GLU A 127 -9.92 21.28 -10.85
CA GLU A 127 -10.08 20.45 -12.04
C GLU A 127 -8.95 19.40 -12.19
N VAL A 128 -8.47 18.83 -11.06
CA VAL A 128 -7.42 17.81 -11.03
C VAL A 128 -8.04 16.48 -11.45
N GLU A 129 -7.62 15.99 -12.61
CA GLU A 129 -8.19 14.81 -13.25
C GLU A 129 -7.99 13.49 -12.50
N SER A 130 -7.09 13.41 -11.52
CA SER A 130 -6.81 12.18 -10.77
C SER A 130 -6.81 12.44 -9.26
N ALA A 131 -7.62 11.67 -8.55
CA ALA A 131 -7.63 11.68 -7.09
C ALA A 131 -6.33 11.06 -6.54
N VAL A 132 -5.73 11.73 -5.55
CA VAL A 132 -4.60 11.19 -4.79
C VAL A 132 -5.14 10.15 -3.80
N PHE A 133 -4.42 9.03 -3.63
CA PHE A 133 -4.74 8.02 -2.63
C PHE A 133 -4.74 8.64 -1.23
N SER A 134 -5.85 8.56 -0.51
CA SER A 134 -6.04 9.37 0.70
C SER A 134 -5.00 9.14 1.81
N PRO A 135 -4.47 7.94 2.06
CA PRO A 135 -3.38 7.76 3.03
C PRO A 135 -2.10 8.53 2.70
N SER A 136 -1.83 8.82 1.43
CA SER A 136 -0.74 9.72 0.98
C SER A 136 -1.21 11.15 0.73
N GLY A 137 -2.50 11.39 0.81
CA GLY A 137 -3.13 12.69 0.57
C GLY A 137 -3.03 13.63 1.76
N THR A 138 -3.56 14.82 1.57
CA THR A 138 -3.56 15.91 2.54
C THR A 138 -4.97 16.39 2.83
N ASN A 139 -5.22 16.89 4.05
CA ASN A 139 -6.53 17.46 4.42
C ASN A 139 -6.35 18.76 5.21
N ILE A 140 -7.14 19.78 4.87
CA ILE A 140 -7.17 21.09 5.51
C ILE A 140 -8.61 21.40 5.93
N LEU A 141 -9.02 21.00 7.13
CA LEU A 141 -10.29 21.38 7.70
C LEU A 141 -10.07 22.37 8.85
N LYS A 142 -10.19 23.65 8.55
CA LYS A 142 -9.95 24.74 9.50
C LYS A 142 -10.66 24.50 10.83
N ASP A 143 -9.92 24.63 11.92
CA ASP A 143 -10.37 24.46 13.32
C ASP A 143 -10.83 23.03 13.69
N ARG A 144 -10.81 22.07 12.75
CA ARG A 144 -11.22 20.67 12.97
C ARG A 144 -10.06 19.70 12.93
N ASN A 145 -9.37 19.62 11.79
CA ASN A 145 -8.17 18.78 11.61
C ASN A 145 -7.32 19.24 10.43
N PHE A 146 -6.04 18.82 10.46
CA PHE A 146 -5.13 18.90 9.33
C PHE A 146 -4.39 17.56 9.24
N MET A 147 -4.51 16.87 8.11
CA MET A 147 -3.68 15.73 7.77
C MET A 147 -2.53 16.25 6.92
N LEU A 148 -1.37 16.37 7.54
CA LEU A 148 -0.17 16.88 6.90
C LEU A 148 0.74 15.73 6.49
N ASN A 149 0.48 15.12 5.34
CA ASN A 149 1.49 14.39 4.61
C ASN A 149 2.46 15.45 4.02
N LEU A 150 3.61 15.62 4.69
CA LEU A 150 4.47 16.79 4.47
C LEU A 150 5.06 16.89 3.06
N HIS A 151 5.10 15.81 2.31
CA HIS A 151 5.46 15.83 0.89
C HIS A 151 4.50 16.67 0.03
N GLY A 152 3.23 16.80 0.43
CA GLY A 152 2.27 17.69 -0.22
C GLY A 152 2.40 19.15 0.19
N PHE A 153 3.06 19.45 1.33
CA PHE A 153 3.20 20.80 1.86
C PHE A 153 4.60 21.37 1.69
N VAL A 154 5.64 20.59 1.91
CA VAL A 154 7.03 21.04 2.01
C VAL A 154 7.82 20.61 0.79
N GLY A 155 8.23 21.57 -0.02
CA GLY A 155 9.12 21.33 -1.14
C GLY A 155 10.60 21.34 -0.74
N TYR A 156 11.47 21.08 -1.72
CA TYR A 156 12.91 21.04 -1.53
C TYR A 156 13.66 21.72 -2.67
N PHE A 157 14.88 22.17 -2.36
CA PHE A 157 15.78 22.72 -3.35
C PHE A 157 16.72 21.67 -3.92
N LYS A 158 17.02 21.75 -5.20
CA LYS A 158 17.95 20.82 -5.86
C LYS A 158 19.29 20.77 -5.13
N GLY A 159 19.68 19.55 -4.71
CA GLY A 159 20.94 19.30 -4.01
C GLY A 159 20.92 19.57 -2.51
N LEU A 160 19.75 19.89 -1.92
CA LEU A 160 19.57 20.12 -0.48
C LEU A 160 18.64 19.07 0.20
N THR A 161 18.50 17.88 -0.37
CA THR A 161 17.72 16.79 0.23
C THR A 161 18.41 16.15 1.45
N GLU A 162 19.75 16.20 1.50
CA GLU A 162 20.56 15.59 2.56
C GLU A 162 21.00 16.59 3.66
N VAL A 163 20.32 17.74 3.76
CA VAL A 163 20.54 18.71 4.84
C VAL A 163 19.38 18.69 5.83
N PRO A 164 19.59 19.11 7.10
CA PRO A 164 18.53 19.13 8.10
C PRO A 164 17.43 20.14 7.80
N TYR A 165 16.22 19.83 8.30
CA TYR A 165 15.04 20.68 8.26
C TYR A 165 14.55 21.01 9.67
N GLU A 166 14.14 22.25 9.90
CA GLU A 166 13.42 22.72 11.08
C GLU A 166 12.03 23.19 10.64
N LEU A 167 10.98 22.53 11.14
CA LEU A 167 9.60 22.79 10.79
C LEU A 167 8.92 23.54 11.93
N SER A 168 8.58 24.81 11.71
CA SER A 168 7.82 25.65 12.65
C SER A 168 6.35 25.71 12.23
N ILE A 169 5.44 25.13 13.00
CA ILE A 169 4.04 25.00 12.64
C ILE A 169 3.19 25.79 13.64
N LEU A 170 2.55 26.86 13.16
CA LEU A 170 1.52 27.59 13.88
C LEU A 170 0.21 26.83 13.75
N HIS A 171 -0.45 26.51 14.87
CA HIS A 171 -1.67 25.70 14.87
C HIS A 171 -2.73 26.24 15.84
N PRO A 172 -4.03 25.98 15.63
CA PRO A 172 -5.08 26.31 16.58
C PRO A 172 -4.79 25.66 17.94
N ALA A 173 -4.89 26.42 19.03
CA ALA A 173 -4.51 25.98 20.38
C ALA A 173 -5.33 24.79 20.92
N ASN A 174 -6.47 24.51 20.32
CA ASN A 174 -7.35 23.38 20.65
C ASN A 174 -7.03 22.09 19.88
N LEU A 175 -6.13 22.12 18.91
CA LEU A 175 -5.64 20.95 18.17
C LEU A 175 -4.26 20.53 18.69
N LYS A 176 -3.96 19.25 18.60
CA LYS A 176 -2.68 18.67 19.00
C LYS A 176 -2.10 17.86 17.85
N ALA A 177 -0.79 17.92 17.70
CA ALA A 177 -0.07 17.08 16.77
C ALA A 177 0.03 15.64 17.28
N THR A 178 -0.17 14.69 16.38
CA THR A 178 0.33 13.31 16.51
C THR A 178 1.27 13.05 15.34
N THR A 179 2.53 12.72 15.63
CA THR A 179 3.59 12.50 14.66
C THR A 179 4.75 11.77 15.32
N SER A 180 5.62 11.16 14.52
CA SER A 180 6.89 10.58 14.97
C SER A 180 8.06 11.58 14.93
N LEU A 181 7.88 12.78 14.39
CA LEU A 181 8.91 13.82 14.40
C LEU A 181 9.26 14.26 15.82
N LYS A 182 10.54 14.50 16.05
CA LYS A 182 11.02 15.00 17.33
C LYS A 182 10.69 16.46 17.51
N GLU A 183 9.90 16.78 18.53
CA GLU A 183 9.69 18.15 18.97
C GLU A 183 10.96 18.71 19.62
N THR A 184 11.47 19.82 19.09
CA THR A 184 12.72 20.46 19.59
C THR A 184 12.47 21.70 20.43
N ASN A 185 11.22 22.14 20.55
CA ASN A 185 10.87 23.35 21.27
C ASN A 185 10.99 23.18 22.80
N SER A 186 12.14 23.54 23.35
CA SER A 186 12.40 23.52 24.81
C SER A 186 11.55 24.53 25.60
N LYS A 187 10.99 25.54 24.93
CA LYS A 187 10.05 26.52 25.50
C LYS A 187 8.73 26.39 24.77
N LYS A 188 7.83 25.56 25.29
CA LYS A 188 6.49 25.41 24.72
C LYS A 188 5.78 26.75 24.64
N VAL A 189 5.59 27.25 23.42
CA VAL A 189 4.73 28.39 23.10
C VAL A 189 3.40 27.81 22.65
N ALA A 190 2.31 28.23 23.31
CA ALA A 190 1.00 27.74 22.92
C ALA A 190 0.68 28.08 21.45
N GLY A 191 0.25 27.07 20.68
CA GLY A 191 -0.05 27.23 19.27
C GLY A 191 1.16 27.27 18.33
N LEU A 192 2.35 26.86 18.81
CA LEU A 192 3.56 26.73 17.98
C LEU A 192 4.29 25.46 18.34
N ASP A 193 4.39 24.53 17.38
CA ASP A 193 5.24 23.38 17.47
C ASP A 193 6.47 23.55 16.58
N VAL A 194 7.63 23.01 17.00
CA VAL A 194 8.87 23.03 16.22
C VAL A 194 9.42 21.61 16.18
N PHE A 195 9.50 21.07 14.98
CA PHE A 195 10.02 19.72 14.72
C PHE A 195 11.35 19.79 13.97
N TYR A 196 12.10 18.70 14.06
CA TYR A 196 13.39 18.54 13.40
C TYR A 196 13.41 17.24 12.59
N ALA A 197 13.91 17.32 11.36
CA ALA A 197 14.21 16.20 10.49
C ALA A 197 15.68 16.30 10.02
N SER A 198 16.43 15.20 9.98
CA SER A 198 17.85 15.20 9.64
C SER A 198 18.11 15.37 8.15
N ARG A 199 17.12 15.06 7.31
CA ARG A 199 17.13 15.18 5.85
C ARG A 199 15.69 15.24 5.31
N TYR A 200 15.54 15.58 4.02
CA TYR A 200 14.22 15.73 3.39
C TYR A 200 13.38 14.44 3.41
N PHE A 201 14.01 13.28 3.26
CA PHE A 201 13.31 12.00 3.37
C PHE A 201 12.56 11.88 4.70
N GLU A 202 13.17 12.29 5.83
CA GLU A 202 12.48 12.27 7.13
C GLU A 202 11.33 13.29 7.22
N VAL A 203 11.37 14.37 6.43
CA VAL A 203 10.21 15.27 6.32
C VAL A 203 9.04 14.54 5.66
N THR A 204 9.28 13.83 4.56
CA THR A 204 8.22 13.13 3.81
C THR A 204 7.73 11.87 4.52
N ASP A 205 8.58 11.21 5.30
CA ASP A 205 8.30 9.95 6.00
C ASP A 205 7.60 10.12 7.36
N ASN A 206 7.36 11.35 7.80
CA ASN A 206 6.74 11.60 9.09
C ASN A 206 5.52 12.52 8.96
N PRO A 207 4.34 11.97 8.67
CA PRO A 207 3.10 12.73 8.63
C PRO A 207 2.74 13.29 10.00
N ILE A 208 1.93 14.36 10.00
CA ILE A 208 1.42 14.98 11.20
C ILE A 208 -0.10 15.09 11.11
N LEU A 209 -0.81 14.49 12.08
CA LEU A 209 -2.23 14.73 12.27
C LEU A 209 -2.44 15.79 13.36
N TYR A 210 -2.90 16.98 12.99
CA TYR A 210 -3.41 17.96 13.94
C TYR A 210 -4.92 17.80 14.10
N ALA A 211 -5.36 17.35 15.26
CA ALA A 211 -6.77 17.14 15.55
C ALA A 211 -7.07 17.20 17.06
N LYS A 212 -8.36 17.14 17.41
CA LYS A 212 -8.83 16.73 18.74
C LYS A 212 -8.91 15.20 18.79
N ALA A 213 -7.85 14.54 18.34
CA ALA A 213 -7.82 13.09 18.27
C ALA A 213 -7.91 12.47 19.67
N ASP A 214 -8.62 11.35 19.76
CA ASP A 214 -8.58 10.46 20.91
C ASP A 214 -7.36 9.54 20.77
N VAL A 215 -6.52 9.47 21.78
CA VAL A 215 -5.26 8.72 21.74
C VAL A 215 -5.24 7.65 22.84
N ALA A 216 -4.91 6.43 22.45
CA ALA A 216 -4.64 5.33 23.36
C ALA A 216 -3.25 4.76 23.10
N SER A 217 -2.48 4.54 24.18
CA SER A 217 -1.13 3.96 24.07
C SER A 217 -1.07 2.59 24.72
N PHE A 218 -0.17 1.74 24.21
CA PHE A 218 0.12 0.43 24.77
C PHE A 218 1.55 0.01 24.39
N GLU A 219 2.10 -0.95 25.16
CA GLU A 219 3.44 -1.48 24.96
C GLU A 219 3.39 -2.88 24.35
N VAL A 220 4.18 -3.11 23.31
CA VAL A 220 4.36 -4.43 22.67
C VAL A 220 5.85 -4.74 22.54
N ASN A 221 6.37 -5.65 23.38
CA ASN A 221 7.76 -6.12 23.33
C ASN A 221 8.80 -4.99 23.19
N GLY A 222 8.65 -3.91 23.97
CA GLY A 222 9.55 -2.77 23.99
C GLY A 222 9.30 -1.71 22.91
N ILE A 223 8.19 -1.82 22.19
CA ILE A 223 7.70 -0.79 21.27
C ILE A 223 6.50 -0.11 21.93
N THR A 224 6.55 1.21 22.10
CA THR A 224 5.38 2.02 22.48
C THR A 224 4.53 2.26 21.23
N VAL A 225 3.29 1.78 21.24
CA VAL A 225 2.33 2.02 20.15
C VAL A 225 1.32 3.08 20.58
N ASN A 226 1.16 4.10 19.75
CA ASN A 226 0.17 5.17 19.95
C ASN A 226 -0.88 5.06 18.84
N LEU A 227 -2.12 4.77 19.21
CA LEU A 227 -3.27 4.80 18.32
C LEU A 227 -3.97 6.15 18.48
N SER A 228 -3.89 7.00 17.47
CA SER A 228 -4.58 8.28 17.38
C SER A 228 -5.76 8.17 16.44
N VAL A 229 -6.97 8.44 16.92
CA VAL A 229 -8.21 8.29 16.16
C VAL A 229 -8.87 9.65 15.97
N TYR A 230 -8.98 10.10 14.73
CA TYR A 230 -9.86 11.17 14.34
C TYR A 230 -11.18 10.58 13.86
N SER A 231 -12.25 10.83 14.58
CA SER A 231 -13.62 10.39 14.30
C SER A 231 -14.52 11.62 14.36
N PRO A 232 -14.91 12.21 13.21
CA PRO A 232 -15.58 13.51 13.15
C PRO A 232 -16.93 13.54 13.89
N ASN A 233 -17.67 12.43 13.85
CA ASN A 233 -18.93 12.27 14.59
C ASN A 233 -18.77 11.60 15.95
N GLY A 234 -17.54 11.25 16.34
CA GLY A 234 -17.24 10.61 17.62
C GLY A 234 -17.79 9.19 17.76
N LEU A 235 -18.02 8.50 16.63
CA LEU A 235 -18.53 7.13 16.62
C LEU A 235 -17.50 6.15 17.18
N TYR A 236 -16.22 6.42 16.96
CA TYR A 236 -15.12 5.56 17.39
C TYR A 236 -14.13 6.28 18.28
N LYS A 237 -13.62 5.54 19.26
CA LYS A 237 -12.58 6.00 20.19
C LYS A 237 -11.39 5.06 20.17
N ALA A 238 -10.19 5.60 20.35
CA ALA A 238 -8.97 4.83 20.44
C ALA A 238 -9.03 3.74 21.51
N SER A 239 -9.67 4.02 22.64
CA SER A 239 -9.86 3.05 23.73
C SER A 239 -10.68 1.83 23.33
N ALA A 240 -11.64 1.97 22.41
CA ALA A 240 -12.47 0.86 21.93
C ALA A 240 -11.70 -0.06 20.95
N LEU A 241 -10.77 0.50 20.16
CA LEU A 241 -9.99 -0.21 19.16
C LEU A 241 -8.66 -0.77 19.71
N LYS A 242 -8.19 -0.23 20.84
CA LYS A 242 -6.90 -0.53 21.46
C LYS A 242 -6.64 -2.02 21.66
N ASP A 243 -7.59 -2.75 22.25
CA ASP A 243 -7.38 -4.16 22.61
C ASP A 243 -7.21 -5.04 21.37
N ARG A 244 -7.92 -4.72 20.29
CA ARG A 244 -7.78 -5.41 19.01
C ARG A 244 -6.40 -5.17 18.40
N MET A 245 -5.94 -3.92 18.40
CA MET A 245 -4.59 -3.56 17.91
C MET A 245 -3.50 -4.17 18.77
N PHE A 246 -3.63 -4.14 20.08
CA PHE A 246 -2.68 -4.79 20.99
C PHE A 246 -2.56 -6.29 20.73
N LYS A 247 -3.68 -7.00 20.57
CA LYS A 247 -3.69 -8.44 20.28
C LYS A 247 -2.98 -8.74 18.96
N MET A 248 -3.30 -7.99 17.91
CA MET A 248 -2.72 -8.16 16.58
C MET A 248 -1.21 -7.89 16.60
N MET A 249 -0.77 -6.73 17.09
CA MET A 249 0.66 -6.35 17.10
C MET A 249 1.50 -7.23 18.04
N SER A 250 0.92 -7.73 19.13
CA SER A 250 1.59 -8.72 20.00
C SER A 250 1.85 -10.02 19.25
N ALA A 251 0.89 -10.48 18.46
CA ALA A 251 1.04 -11.65 17.61
C ALA A 251 2.10 -11.43 16.52
N GLN A 252 2.10 -10.26 15.87
CA GLN A 252 3.13 -9.90 14.87
C GLN A 252 4.53 -9.86 15.48
N LYS A 253 4.69 -9.27 16.66
CA LYS A 253 5.98 -9.24 17.35
C LYS A 253 6.44 -10.63 17.79
N THR A 254 5.51 -11.51 18.15
CA THR A 254 5.85 -12.92 18.43
C THR A 254 6.35 -13.63 17.16
N PHE A 255 5.69 -13.38 16.02
CA PHE A 255 6.11 -13.90 14.72
C PHE A 255 7.50 -13.36 14.30
N LEU A 256 7.74 -12.06 14.43
CA LEU A 256 9.00 -11.42 14.06
C LEU A 256 10.17 -11.80 15.00
N GLY A 257 9.88 -12.13 16.26
CA GLY A 257 10.90 -12.41 17.29
C GLY A 257 11.76 -11.17 17.57
N ASP A 258 13.08 -11.32 17.43
CA ASP A 258 14.08 -10.30 17.78
C ASP A 258 14.17 -9.12 16.80
N VAL A 259 13.45 -9.16 15.68
CA VAL A 259 13.39 -8.00 14.75
C VAL A 259 12.78 -6.82 15.47
N ASN A 260 13.55 -5.75 15.63
CA ASN A 260 13.14 -4.56 16.37
C ASN A 260 13.81 -3.30 15.80
N SER A 261 13.22 -2.73 14.76
CA SER A 261 13.74 -1.56 14.06
C SER A 261 13.28 -0.23 14.68
N THR A 262 12.22 -0.24 15.51
CA THR A 262 11.68 0.98 16.12
C THR A 262 11.38 0.79 17.61
N LYS A 263 11.38 1.88 18.38
CA LYS A 263 10.94 1.94 19.79
C LYS A 263 9.56 2.54 19.95
N GLU A 264 9.05 3.20 18.93
CA GLU A 264 7.76 3.85 18.91
C GLU A 264 7.11 3.62 17.55
N TYR A 265 5.79 3.40 17.55
CA TYR A 265 4.99 3.27 16.33
C TYR A 265 3.66 4.00 16.49
N ASN A 266 3.39 4.94 15.58
CA ASN A 266 2.20 5.78 15.64
C ASN A 266 1.20 5.35 14.55
N ILE A 267 -0.01 4.98 14.94
CA ILE A 267 -1.12 4.70 14.03
C ILE A 267 -1.99 5.94 13.96
N LEU A 268 -1.98 6.63 12.82
CA LEU A 268 -2.74 7.84 12.55
C LEU A 268 -4.02 7.45 11.82
N LEU A 269 -5.10 7.15 12.55
CA LEU A 269 -6.37 6.75 11.97
C LEU A 269 -7.27 7.96 11.72
N TYR A 270 -7.50 8.25 10.45
CA TYR A 270 -8.47 9.21 9.97
C TYR A 270 -9.73 8.50 9.51
N LEU A 271 -10.86 8.75 10.15
CA LEU A 271 -12.16 8.23 9.74
C LEU A 271 -12.89 9.28 8.92
N SER A 272 -13.11 8.97 7.64
CA SER A 272 -13.79 9.86 6.69
C SER A 272 -15.29 9.87 6.94
N GLU A 273 -15.85 11.06 7.02
CA GLU A 273 -17.28 11.31 7.28
C GLU A 273 -18.13 11.21 6.00
N LEU A 274 -17.58 11.63 4.87
CA LEU A 274 -18.27 11.81 3.61
C LEU A 274 -17.63 10.96 2.50
N GLU A 275 -18.43 10.54 1.54
CA GLU A 275 -17.94 9.84 0.33
C GLU A 275 -16.95 10.68 -0.49
N ASN A 276 -17.03 12.02 -0.38
CA ASN A 276 -16.20 12.98 -1.13
C ASN A 276 -15.10 13.64 -0.29
N ASP A 277 -14.98 13.29 0.99
CA ASP A 277 -13.96 13.81 1.90
C ASP A 277 -12.60 13.12 1.68
N ALA A 278 -12.62 11.85 1.26
CA ALA A 278 -11.43 11.08 0.96
C ALA A 278 -11.72 10.07 -0.13
N SER A 279 -10.74 9.76 -0.98
CA SER A 279 -10.86 8.76 -2.04
C SER A 279 -9.74 7.74 -1.96
N GLY A 280 -10.07 6.43 -2.18
CA GLY A 280 -9.11 5.34 -2.02
C GLY A 280 -8.76 5.11 -0.57
N PHE A 281 -9.51 4.23 0.09
CA PHE A 281 -9.32 3.86 1.49
C PHE A 281 -8.24 2.80 1.64
N GLY A 282 -7.46 2.87 2.73
CA GLY A 282 -6.36 1.95 3.02
C GLY A 282 -5.38 2.54 4.00
N ALA A 283 -4.09 2.22 3.83
CA ALA A 283 -3.02 2.76 4.65
C ALA A 283 -1.76 3.06 3.82
N LEU A 284 -0.82 3.78 4.42
CA LEU A 284 0.50 4.05 3.87
C LEU A 284 1.55 3.90 4.98
N GLU A 285 2.59 3.14 4.67
CA GLU A 285 3.70 2.84 5.56
C GLU A 285 4.64 4.02 5.77
N HIS A 286 5.22 4.08 6.96
CA HIS A 286 6.34 4.94 7.35
C HIS A 286 7.22 4.22 8.37
N HIS A 287 8.48 4.63 8.53
CA HIS A 287 9.43 3.97 9.44
C HIS A 287 8.91 3.80 10.87
N THR A 288 8.16 4.75 11.37
CA THR A 288 7.70 4.80 12.76
C THR A 288 6.22 5.12 12.89
N SER A 289 5.49 5.11 11.78
CA SER A 289 4.04 5.38 11.77
C SER A 289 3.36 4.76 10.56
N THR A 290 2.04 4.79 10.56
CA THR A 290 1.20 4.56 9.38
C THR A 290 0.03 5.55 9.39
N VAL A 291 -0.33 6.05 8.23
CA VAL A 291 -1.57 6.80 8.00
C VAL A 291 -2.63 5.83 7.50
N VAL A 292 -3.71 5.71 8.24
CA VAL A 292 -4.86 4.86 7.88
C VAL A 292 -6.07 5.74 7.63
N VAL A 293 -6.70 5.60 6.47
CA VAL A 293 -7.94 6.31 6.12
C VAL A 293 -9.02 5.29 5.80
N LEU A 294 -10.13 5.33 6.55
CA LEU A 294 -11.25 4.40 6.40
C LEU A 294 -12.59 5.16 6.57
N PRO A 295 -13.71 4.65 6.01
CA PRO A 295 -15.02 5.26 6.21
C PRO A 295 -15.50 5.18 7.67
N GLU A 296 -15.96 6.29 8.25
CA GLU A 296 -16.51 6.30 9.61
C GLU A 296 -17.81 5.49 9.75
N GLN A 297 -18.55 5.31 8.67
CA GLN A 297 -19.83 4.59 8.66
C GLN A 297 -19.70 3.06 8.68
N MET A 298 -18.48 2.52 8.63
CA MET A 298 -18.26 1.08 8.81
C MET A 298 -18.81 0.64 10.17
N ASP A 299 -19.41 -0.54 10.25
CA ASP A 299 -19.72 -1.13 11.56
C ASP A 299 -18.41 -1.53 12.29
N GLN A 300 -18.51 -1.63 13.63
CA GLN A 300 -17.32 -1.87 14.47
C GLN A 300 -16.57 -3.15 14.09
N VAL A 301 -17.26 -4.22 13.74
CA VAL A 301 -16.62 -5.51 13.41
C VAL A 301 -15.82 -5.40 12.12
N ARG A 302 -16.39 -4.76 11.10
CA ARG A 302 -15.72 -4.51 9.83
C ARG A 302 -14.55 -3.54 9.99
N LEU A 303 -14.72 -2.46 10.78
CA LEU A 303 -13.65 -1.52 11.06
C LEU A 303 -12.48 -2.20 11.77
N GLU A 304 -12.75 -3.00 12.83
CA GLU A 304 -11.70 -3.74 13.53
C GLU A 304 -10.99 -4.74 12.64
N GLN A 305 -11.70 -5.41 11.74
CA GLN A 305 -11.08 -6.36 10.80
C GLN A 305 -10.24 -5.61 9.74
N ALA A 306 -10.77 -4.54 9.15
CA ALA A 306 -10.03 -3.70 8.20
C ALA A 306 -8.75 -3.15 8.83
N LEU A 307 -8.81 -2.69 10.10
CA LEU A 307 -7.63 -2.23 10.83
C LEU A 307 -6.60 -3.35 11.04
N VAL A 308 -7.06 -4.58 11.37
CA VAL A 308 -6.14 -5.73 11.48
C VAL A 308 -5.45 -6.00 10.16
N ASP A 309 -6.19 -6.01 9.06
CA ASP A 309 -5.64 -6.37 7.75
C ASP A 309 -4.65 -5.28 7.26
N VAL A 310 -5.05 -4.00 7.26
CA VAL A 310 -4.18 -2.93 6.75
C VAL A 310 -3.01 -2.62 7.70
N VAL A 311 -3.25 -2.43 9.01
CA VAL A 311 -2.16 -2.08 9.93
C VAL A 311 -1.16 -3.23 10.08
N SER A 312 -1.59 -4.50 9.93
CA SER A 312 -0.64 -5.61 9.94
C SER A 312 0.28 -5.61 8.73
N HIS A 313 -0.23 -5.26 7.55
CA HIS A 313 0.56 -5.09 6.34
C HIS A 313 1.58 -3.98 6.53
N GLU A 314 1.13 -2.78 6.93
CA GLU A 314 2.00 -1.61 7.14
C GLU A 314 3.07 -1.85 8.20
N PHE A 315 2.73 -2.52 9.29
CA PHE A 315 3.72 -2.80 10.33
C PHE A 315 4.81 -3.77 9.87
N PHE A 316 4.54 -4.69 8.94
CA PHE A 316 5.58 -5.55 8.39
C PHE A 316 6.58 -4.81 7.50
N HIS A 317 6.24 -3.63 7.00
CA HIS A 317 7.19 -2.78 6.28
C HIS A 317 8.40 -2.36 7.14
N ILE A 318 8.35 -2.44 8.46
CA ILE A 318 9.54 -2.25 9.31
C ILE A 318 10.70 -3.21 8.97
N VAL A 319 10.39 -4.33 8.30
CA VAL A 319 11.39 -5.30 7.84
C VAL A 319 11.88 -4.95 6.44
N THR A 320 10.96 -4.66 5.52
CA THR A 320 11.23 -4.28 4.13
C THR A 320 10.05 -3.47 3.56
N PRO A 321 10.25 -2.34 2.87
CA PRO A 321 11.54 -1.74 2.47
C PRO A 321 12.15 -0.80 3.52
N LEU A 322 11.57 -0.63 4.70
CA LEU A 322 12.04 0.37 5.65
C LEU A 322 13.37 0.00 6.33
N SER A 323 13.68 -1.30 6.45
CA SER A 323 14.99 -1.77 6.92
C SER A 323 15.82 -2.34 5.78
N VAL A 324 15.37 -3.43 5.14
CA VAL A 324 16.07 -4.05 4.01
C VAL A 324 15.54 -3.45 2.71
N HIS A 325 16.31 -2.57 2.08
CA HIS A 325 15.91 -1.84 0.87
C HIS A 325 17.05 -1.61 -0.12
N SER A 326 16.70 -1.20 -1.33
CA SER A 326 17.63 -0.91 -2.42
C SER A 326 18.18 0.53 -2.38
N GLU A 327 19.25 0.77 -3.16
CA GLU A 327 19.80 2.12 -3.38
C GLU A 327 18.74 3.06 -3.97
N GLU A 328 17.80 2.56 -4.76
CA GLU A 328 16.71 3.32 -5.38
C GLU A 328 15.74 3.87 -4.32
N ILE A 329 15.51 3.14 -3.24
CA ILE A 329 14.70 3.62 -2.10
C ILE A 329 15.52 4.54 -1.20
N GLN A 330 16.77 4.19 -0.88
CA GLN A 330 17.64 4.97 0.01
C GLN A 330 17.85 6.41 -0.50
N TYR A 331 18.04 6.55 -1.82
CA TYR A 331 18.35 7.82 -2.51
C TYR A 331 17.22 8.20 -3.47
N PHE A 332 15.99 8.06 -3.03
CA PHE A 332 14.81 8.29 -3.85
C PHE A 332 14.78 9.70 -4.45
N ASP A 333 14.60 9.80 -5.77
CA ASP A 333 14.37 11.06 -6.46
C ASP A 333 12.87 11.31 -6.61
N PHE A 334 12.33 12.23 -5.82
CA PHE A 334 10.90 12.52 -5.77
C PHE A 334 10.31 13.09 -7.08
N ASN A 335 11.14 13.52 -8.02
CA ASN A 335 10.72 14.12 -9.30
C ASN A 335 11.11 13.30 -10.54
N ASP A 336 12.09 12.40 -10.42
CA ASP A 336 12.50 11.47 -11.47
C ASP A 336 12.86 10.12 -10.83
N PRO A 337 11.87 9.44 -10.21
CA PRO A 337 12.12 8.23 -9.45
C PRO A 337 12.54 7.08 -10.33
N LYS A 338 13.53 6.33 -9.86
CA LYS A 338 13.84 4.99 -10.35
C LYS A 338 13.28 3.99 -9.37
N MET A 339 12.34 3.16 -9.82
CA MET A 339 11.70 2.17 -8.97
C MET A 339 12.57 0.91 -8.85
N SER A 340 12.49 0.23 -7.71
CA SER A 340 13.17 -1.04 -7.48
C SER A 340 12.52 -2.19 -8.25
N LYS A 341 13.33 -3.20 -8.62
CA LYS A 341 12.88 -4.46 -9.25
C LYS A 341 12.18 -5.41 -8.27
N HIS A 342 12.11 -5.07 -7.00
CA HIS A 342 11.84 -6.03 -5.92
C HIS A 342 10.54 -5.81 -5.17
N LEU A 343 9.46 -5.34 -5.85
CA LEU A 343 8.13 -5.24 -5.24
C LEU A 343 7.59 -6.60 -4.76
N TRP A 344 8.07 -7.72 -5.32
CA TRP A 344 7.78 -9.05 -4.78
C TRP A 344 8.26 -9.22 -3.34
N MET A 345 9.36 -8.53 -2.97
CA MET A 345 9.89 -8.53 -1.60
C MET A 345 9.23 -7.45 -0.74
N TYR A 346 9.02 -6.24 -1.28
CA TYR A 346 8.49 -5.13 -0.49
C TYR A 346 7.01 -5.35 -0.17
N GLU A 347 6.16 -5.39 -1.19
CA GLU A 347 4.72 -5.56 -1.03
C GLU A 347 4.31 -7.03 -0.89
N GLY A 348 4.94 -7.89 -1.71
CA GLY A 348 4.60 -9.31 -1.72
C GLY A 348 4.93 -10.01 -0.40
N THR A 349 6.06 -9.66 0.25
CA THR A 349 6.41 -10.27 1.54
C THR A 349 5.54 -9.73 2.68
N THR A 350 5.31 -8.43 2.72
CA THR A 350 4.47 -7.82 3.77
C THR A 350 3.06 -8.36 3.73
N GLU A 351 2.48 -8.49 2.53
CA GLU A 351 1.16 -9.08 2.34
C GLU A 351 1.13 -10.58 2.66
N TYR A 352 2.18 -11.33 2.28
CA TYR A 352 2.32 -12.72 2.68
C TYR A 352 2.41 -12.87 4.20
N PHE A 353 3.22 -12.06 4.86
CA PHE A 353 3.36 -12.08 6.31
C PHE A 353 2.09 -11.66 7.03
N ALA A 354 1.36 -10.67 6.49
CA ALA A 354 0.07 -10.25 7.03
C ALA A 354 -0.98 -11.39 7.07
N ASN A 355 -0.84 -12.38 6.21
CA ASN A 355 -1.65 -13.59 6.23
C ASN A 355 -1.00 -14.72 7.07
N LEU A 356 0.30 -14.97 6.88
CA LEU A 356 1.00 -16.09 7.52
C LEU A 356 1.08 -15.96 9.05
N PHE A 357 1.35 -14.76 9.59
CA PHE A 357 1.43 -14.61 11.05
C PHE A 357 0.10 -14.94 11.73
N GLN A 358 -1.03 -14.69 11.09
CA GLN A 358 -2.35 -14.92 11.67
C GLN A 358 -2.59 -16.41 11.90
N ILE A 359 -2.23 -17.27 10.93
CA ILE A 359 -2.33 -18.72 11.13
C ILE A 359 -1.28 -19.22 12.11
N GLN A 360 -0.03 -18.76 12.03
CA GLN A 360 1.04 -19.19 12.92
C GLN A 360 0.78 -18.82 14.39
N GLN A 361 0.08 -17.72 14.63
CA GLN A 361 -0.28 -17.26 15.97
C GLN A 361 -1.72 -17.66 16.39
N GLY A 362 -2.38 -18.51 15.60
CA GLY A 362 -3.72 -19.03 15.91
C GLY A 362 -4.83 -17.98 15.92
N LEU A 363 -4.68 -16.89 15.15
CA LEU A 363 -5.71 -15.87 15.00
C LEU A 363 -6.79 -16.26 13.99
N ILE A 364 -6.43 -17.09 13.00
CA ILE A 364 -7.32 -17.66 11.99
C ILE A 364 -7.14 -19.17 11.91
N SER A 365 -8.11 -19.86 11.30
CA SER A 365 -8.05 -21.30 11.05
C SER A 365 -7.23 -21.63 9.79
N GLU A 366 -6.86 -22.93 9.63
CA GLU A 366 -6.24 -23.41 8.38
C GLU A 366 -7.16 -23.17 7.18
N GLU A 367 -8.46 -23.40 7.33
CA GLU A 367 -9.44 -23.20 6.27
C GLU A 367 -9.49 -21.75 5.83
N GLU A 368 -9.58 -20.82 6.78
CA GLU A 368 -9.55 -19.38 6.47
C GLU A 368 -8.25 -18.95 5.79
N PHE A 369 -7.10 -19.49 6.23
CA PHE A 369 -5.83 -19.21 5.57
C PHE A 369 -5.83 -19.71 4.12
N TYR A 370 -6.32 -20.93 3.87
CA TYR A 370 -6.42 -21.48 2.51
C TYR A 370 -7.38 -20.67 1.64
N GLU A 371 -8.49 -20.18 2.19
CA GLU A 371 -9.42 -19.31 1.48
C GLU A 371 -8.78 -17.98 1.08
N ARG A 372 -7.99 -17.38 1.96
CA ARG A 372 -7.24 -16.15 1.67
C ARG A 372 -6.21 -16.38 0.55
N ILE A 373 -5.43 -17.45 0.62
CA ILE A 373 -4.47 -17.81 -0.44
C ILE A 373 -5.20 -18.14 -1.75
N MET A 374 -6.33 -18.84 -1.71
CA MET A 374 -7.17 -19.09 -2.89
C MET A 374 -7.69 -17.78 -3.48
N GLY A 375 -8.10 -16.83 -2.65
CA GLY A 375 -8.48 -15.48 -3.05
C GLY A 375 -7.37 -14.77 -3.81
N LYS A 376 -6.12 -14.83 -3.31
CA LYS A 376 -4.94 -14.28 -4.00
C LYS A 376 -4.75 -14.93 -5.38
N MET A 377 -4.87 -16.25 -5.48
CA MET A 377 -4.77 -16.96 -6.77
C MET A 377 -5.87 -16.54 -7.77
N LEU A 378 -7.09 -16.33 -7.30
CA LEU A 378 -8.20 -15.88 -8.14
C LEU A 378 -8.05 -14.43 -8.58
N ASN A 379 -7.61 -13.57 -7.68
CA ASN A 379 -7.40 -12.15 -7.98
C ASN A 379 -6.22 -11.95 -8.93
N ALA A 380 -5.13 -12.70 -8.77
CA ALA A 380 -3.97 -12.65 -9.67
C ALA A 380 -4.33 -12.95 -11.14
N LYS A 381 -5.39 -13.75 -11.40
CA LYS A 381 -5.89 -14.03 -12.75
C LYS A 381 -6.47 -12.80 -13.47
N ARG A 382 -6.69 -11.68 -12.77
CA ARG A 382 -7.16 -10.42 -13.37
C ARG A 382 -6.02 -9.64 -14.04
N TYR A 383 -4.78 -10.03 -13.79
CA TYR A 383 -3.56 -9.39 -14.26
C TYR A 383 -2.82 -10.29 -15.26
N ASP A 384 -1.82 -9.74 -15.92
CA ASP A 384 -0.98 -10.50 -16.86
C ASP A 384 0.01 -11.38 -16.10
N ASP A 385 -0.30 -12.67 -16.01
CA ASP A 385 0.55 -13.66 -15.35
C ASP A 385 1.84 -13.99 -16.11
N THR A 386 1.95 -13.58 -17.39
CA THR A 386 3.15 -13.75 -18.22
C THR A 386 4.07 -12.53 -18.19
N MET A 387 3.71 -11.48 -17.48
CA MET A 387 4.57 -10.31 -17.30
C MET A 387 5.69 -10.62 -16.29
N SER A 388 6.96 -10.30 -16.67
CA SER A 388 8.08 -10.36 -15.74
C SER A 388 7.81 -9.47 -14.52
N PHE A 389 7.85 -10.05 -13.33
CA PHE A 389 7.55 -9.30 -12.11
C PHE A 389 8.58 -8.21 -11.81
N THR A 390 9.86 -8.49 -12.06
CA THR A 390 10.93 -7.51 -11.88
C THR A 390 10.86 -6.36 -12.87
N VAL A 391 10.50 -6.64 -14.13
CA VAL A 391 10.30 -5.60 -15.15
C VAL A 391 9.07 -4.76 -14.84
N MET A 392 7.97 -5.38 -14.41
CA MET A 392 6.79 -4.67 -13.93
C MET A 392 7.14 -3.75 -12.76
N SER A 393 7.86 -4.24 -11.77
CA SER A 393 8.27 -3.47 -10.59
C SER A 393 9.10 -2.23 -10.95
N GLU A 394 10.13 -2.40 -11.79
CA GLU A 394 11.01 -1.30 -12.21
C GLU A 394 10.26 -0.21 -13.00
N ASN A 395 9.20 -0.58 -13.73
CA ASN A 395 8.45 0.30 -14.61
C ASN A 395 7.01 0.57 -14.11
N ILE A 396 6.75 0.38 -12.83
CA ILE A 396 5.38 0.38 -12.26
C ILE A 396 4.62 1.70 -12.46
N LEU A 397 5.30 2.80 -12.74
CA LEU A 397 4.69 4.10 -13.00
C LEU A 397 4.23 4.28 -14.45
N ASP A 398 4.60 3.37 -15.37
CA ASP A 398 4.41 3.48 -16.80
C ASP A 398 3.42 2.43 -17.33
N ASP A 399 2.73 2.75 -18.44
CA ASP A 399 1.92 1.79 -19.19
C ASP A 399 2.82 0.77 -19.90
N PRO A 400 2.44 -0.52 -19.97
CA PRO A 400 1.24 -1.14 -19.40
C PRO A 400 1.42 -1.66 -17.97
N TYR A 401 2.53 -1.40 -17.33
CA TYR A 401 2.91 -2.00 -16.04
C TYR A 401 2.04 -1.49 -14.89
N LYS A 402 1.67 -0.21 -14.90
CA LYS A 402 0.82 0.40 -13.86
C LYS A 402 -0.54 -0.27 -13.74
N ASP A 403 -1.10 -0.78 -14.86
CA ASP A 403 -2.38 -1.50 -14.85
C ASP A 403 -2.29 -2.84 -14.12
N ASN A 404 -1.06 -3.33 -13.90
CA ASN A 404 -0.77 -4.55 -13.15
C ASN A 404 -0.34 -4.28 -11.70
N TYR A 405 -0.42 -3.03 -11.22
CA TYR A 405 0.02 -2.66 -9.86
C TYR A 405 -0.57 -3.57 -8.78
N GLY A 406 -1.88 -3.81 -8.78
CA GLY A 406 -2.50 -4.67 -7.77
C GLY A 406 -1.92 -6.10 -7.69
N ASN A 407 -1.22 -6.55 -8.72
CA ASN A 407 -0.56 -7.86 -8.73
C ASN A 407 0.68 -7.93 -7.80
N VAL A 408 1.20 -6.79 -7.33
CA VAL A 408 2.27 -6.77 -6.32
C VAL A 408 1.81 -7.40 -5.01
N TYR A 409 0.52 -7.22 -4.65
CA TYR A 409 -0.11 -7.83 -3.49
C TYR A 409 -0.58 -9.27 -3.76
N GLU A 410 -1.14 -9.53 -4.95
CA GLU A 410 -1.73 -10.84 -5.26
C GLU A 410 -0.63 -11.85 -5.65
N LYS A 411 0.03 -11.69 -6.79
CA LYS A 411 1.11 -12.58 -7.23
C LYS A 411 2.35 -12.45 -6.33
N GLY A 412 2.61 -11.25 -5.76
CA GLY A 412 3.70 -11.05 -4.81
C GLY A 412 3.57 -11.94 -3.57
N THR A 413 2.38 -12.04 -2.97
CA THR A 413 2.08 -12.99 -1.90
C THR A 413 2.37 -14.44 -2.32
N LEU A 414 1.95 -14.82 -3.52
CA LEU A 414 2.09 -16.20 -4.03
C LEU A 414 3.54 -16.54 -4.37
N ILE A 415 4.34 -15.58 -4.84
CA ILE A 415 5.79 -15.71 -5.00
C ILE A 415 6.43 -16.04 -3.64
N ASN A 416 6.08 -15.27 -2.60
CA ASN A 416 6.63 -15.48 -1.26
C ASN A 416 6.15 -16.80 -0.63
N MET A 417 4.91 -17.20 -0.86
CA MET A 417 4.42 -18.53 -0.44
C MET A 417 5.24 -19.66 -1.09
N ALA A 418 5.44 -19.59 -2.42
CA ALA A 418 6.21 -20.59 -3.15
C ALA A 418 7.67 -20.63 -2.69
N LEU A 419 8.28 -19.46 -2.49
CA LEU A 419 9.64 -19.32 -1.98
C LEU A 419 9.76 -19.87 -0.55
N ASP A 420 8.81 -19.54 0.34
CA ASP A 420 8.81 -19.98 1.74
C ASP A 420 8.69 -21.51 1.86
N ILE A 421 7.76 -22.11 1.11
CA ILE A 421 7.61 -23.57 1.07
C ILE A 421 8.88 -24.22 0.51
N THR A 422 9.48 -23.65 -0.53
CA THR A 422 10.70 -24.20 -1.13
C THR A 422 11.89 -24.12 -0.18
N LEU A 423 12.08 -22.99 0.49
CA LEU A 423 13.15 -22.83 1.49
C LEU A 423 13.00 -23.82 2.64
N ARG A 424 11.78 -24.00 3.14
CA ARG A 424 11.49 -24.96 4.21
C ARG A 424 11.71 -26.40 3.75
N ASP A 425 11.29 -26.76 2.54
CA ASP A 425 11.49 -28.10 1.96
C ASP A 425 12.99 -28.43 1.84
N LEU A 426 13.79 -27.53 1.26
CA LEU A 426 15.22 -27.72 1.06
C LEU A 426 16.03 -27.69 2.36
N SER A 427 15.52 -27.08 3.42
CA SER A 427 16.19 -26.93 4.71
C SER A 427 15.62 -27.84 5.81
N GLU A 428 14.73 -28.77 5.50
CA GLU A 428 14.01 -29.58 6.50
C GLU A 428 13.28 -28.74 7.56
N GLY A 429 12.79 -27.54 7.15
CA GLY A 429 12.05 -26.59 7.99
C GLY A 429 12.89 -25.48 8.64
N GLU A 430 14.20 -25.49 8.54
CA GLU A 430 15.06 -24.53 9.25
C GLU A 430 15.07 -23.12 8.64
N LYS A 431 14.92 -23.00 7.30
CA LYS A 431 14.93 -21.71 6.60
C LYS A 431 13.54 -21.36 6.08
N SER A 432 13.18 -20.09 6.17
CA SER A 432 11.93 -19.50 5.72
C SER A 432 12.20 -18.14 5.06
N VAL A 433 11.18 -17.52 4.47
CA VAL A 433 11.30 -16.12 3.99
C VAL A 433 11.59 -15.17 5.16
N LEU A 434 11.02 -15.40 6.34
CA LEU A 434 11.35 -14.61 7.54
C LEU A 434 12.80 -14.80 7.96
N TRP A 435 13.34 -16.03 7.92
CA TRP A 435 14.75 -16.29 8.16
C TRP A 435 15.62 -15.54 7.15
N LEU A 436 15.26 -15.59 5.86
CA LEU A 436 15.99 -14.89 4.79
C LEU A 436 16.07 -13.40 5.04
N LEU A 437 14.94 -12.75 5.38
CA LEU A 437 14.92 -11.32 5.68
C LEU A 437 15.73 -10.97 6.93
N LYS A 438 15.70 -11.83 7.95
CA LYS A 438 16.57 -11.67 9.13
C LYS A 438 18.07 -11.75 8.77
N GLU A 439 18.45 -12.64 7.87
CA GLU A 439 19.84 -12.71 7.39
C GLU A 439 20.21 -11.49 6.56
N LEU A 440 19.33 -11.03 5.66
CA LEU A 440 19.54 -9.81 4.89
C LEU A 440 19.66 -8.58 5.81
N SER A 441 18.85 -8.49 6.87
CA SER A 441 18.88 -7.37 7.82
C SER A 441 20.16 -7.31 8.68
N LYS A 442 20.94 -8.39 8.75
CA LYS A 442 22.29 -8.35 9.36
C LYS A 442 23.31 -7.64 8.49
N LYS A 443 23.07 -7.58 7.18
CA LYS A 443 23.97 -6.97 6.20
C LYS A 443 23.49 -5.60 5.75
N TYR A 444 22.21 -5.45 5.60
CA TYR A 444 21.51 -4.25 5.15
C TYR A 444 20.65 -3.68 6.28
N GLY A 445 20.28 -2.42 6.18
CA GLY A 445 19.47 -1.74 7.19
C GLY A 445 19.29 -0.28 6.83
N ASP A 446 18.78 0.53 7.74
CA ASP A 446 18.37 1.92 7.52
C ASP A 446 19.40 2.82 6.80
N ALA A 447 20.68 2.50 6.92
CA ALA A 447 21.78 3.29 6.33
C ALA A 447 22.57 2.55 5.24
N ILE A 448 22.33 1.27 5.04
CA ILE A 448 23.12 0.42 4.13
C ILE A 448 22.17 -0.30 3.16
N PRO A 449 21.87 0.29 2.00
CA PRO A 449 21.01 -0.33 1.01
C PRO A 449 21.73 -1.46 0.25
N PHE A 450 20.95 -2.36 -0.34
CA PHE A 450 21.51 -3.31 -1.32
C PHE A 450 21.48 -2.71 -2.74
N LYS A 451 22.24 -3.32 -3.63
CA LYS A 451 22.17 -3.02 -5.07
C LYS A 451 21.08 -3.90 -5.70
N ASP A 452 20.16 -3.28 -6.36
CA ASP A 452 19.00 -3.92 -6.97
C ASP A 452 19.38 -5.14 -7.84
N ASP A 453 20.34 -4.98 -8.74
CA ASP A 453 20.81 -6.07 -9.62
C ASP A 453 21.54 -7.21 -8.89
N ALA A 454 21.98 -7.02 -7.64
CA ALA A 454 22.74 -8.01 -6.91
C ALA A 454 21.90 -8.90 -5.99
N LEU A 455 20.70 -8.44 -5.59
CA LEU A 455 19.91 -9.06 -4.51
C LEU A 455 19.59 -10.53 -4.77
N ILE A 456 19.10 -10.90 -5.96
CA ILE A 456 18.72 -12.30 -6.27
C ILE A 456 19.96 -13.20 -6.17
N GLY A 457 21.12 -12.77 -6.71
CA GLY A 457 22.37 -13.52 -6.59
C GLY A 457 22.83 -13.71 -5.15
N GLU A 458 22.60 -12.71 -4.29
CA GLU A 458 22.90 -12.83 -2.86
C GLU A 458 21.94 -13.79 -2.16
N ILE A 459 20.65 -13.72 -2.44
CA ILE A 459 19.65 -14.67 -1.90
C ILE A 459 20.04 -16.11 -2.26
N VAL A 460 20.39 -16.35 -3.52
CA VAL A 460 20.84 -17.68 -3.96
C VAL A 460 22.09 -18.12 -3.18
N SER A 461 23.07 -17.22 -3.01
CA SER A 461 24.31 -17.55 -2.28
C SER A 461 24.09 -17.86 -0.79
N MET A 462 23.06 -17.30 -0.17
CA MET A 462 22.69 -17.51 1.24
C MET A 462 21.79 -18.73 1.43
N THR A 463 21.15 -19.19 0.37
CA THR A 463 20.14 -20.24 0.41
C THR A 463 20.60 -21.49 -0.37
N TYR A 464 20.01 -21.75 -1.53
CA TYR A 464 20.20 -22.95 -2.31
C TYR A 464 20.26 -22.63 -3.82
N PRO A 465 21.05 -23.36 -4.65
CA PRO A 465 21.09 -23.14 -6.10
C PRO A 465 19.72 -23.24 -6.80
N GLU A 466 18.84 -24.11 -6.29
CA GLU A 466 17.49 -24.32 -6.82
C GLU A 466 16.62 -23.05 -6.77
N ILE A 467 16.93 -22.13 -5.87
CA ILE A 467 16.26 -20.84 -5.76
C ILE A 467 16.57 -19.94 -6.96
N ALA A 468 17.74 -20.13 -7.61
CA ALA A 468 18.05 -19.40 -8.85
C ALA A 468 17.08 -19.75 -9.98
N ASP A 469 16.73 -21.02 -10.13
CA ASP A 469 15.81 -21.49 -11.18
C ASP A 469 14.40 -20.92 -10.95
N PHE A 470 13.95 -20.88 -9.69
CA PHE A 470 12.68 -20.27 -9.31
C PHE A 470 12.62 -18.78 -9.69
N PHE A 471 13.62 -17.99 -9.30
CA PHE A 471 13.66 -16.58 -9.65
C PHE A 471 13.76 -16.38 -11.16
N ALA A 472 14.62 -17.13 -11.85
CA ALA A 472 14.82 -16.99 -13.29
C ALA A 472 13.55 -17.32 -14.10
N ALA A 473 12.75 -18.29 -13.66
CA ALA A 473 11.52 -18.68 -14.34
C ALA A 473 10.33 -17.80 -13.99
N ASN A 474 10.06 -17.58 -12.69
CA ASN A 474 8.76 -17.13 -12.20
C ASN A 474 8.73 -15.66 -11.72
N VAL A 475 9.90 -15.04 -11.50
CA VAL A 475 9.99 -13.67 -11.00
C VAL A 475 10.67 -12.75 -12.02
N VAL A 476 11.86 -13.11 -12.48
CA VAL A 476 12.57 -12.40 -13.55
C VAL A 476 12.05 -12.80 -14.93
N GLY A 477 11.76 -14.09 -15.11
CA GLY A 477 11.15 -14.64 -16.31
C GLY A 477 9.64 -14.41 -16.34
N THR A 478 9.03 -15.05 -17.33
CA THR A 478 7.60 -14.88 -17.66
C THR A 478 6.78 -16.17 -17.49
N THR A 479 7.37 -17.18 -16.84
CA THR A 479 6.71 -18.48 -16.63
C THR A 479 5.73 -18.36 -15.47
N PRO A 480 4.43 -18.62 -15.67
CA PRO A 480 3.46 -18.68 -14.59
C PRO A 480 3.85 -19.70 -13.51
N ILE A 481 3.50 -19.43 -12.27
CA ILE A 481 3.76 -20.35 -11.15
C ILE A 481 2.74 -21.50 -11.20
N ASP A 482 3.20 -22.75 -11.25
CA ASP A 482 2.32 -23.89 -10.96
C ASP A 482 2.22 -24.09 -9.44
N TYR A 483 1.17 -23.58 -8.86
CA TYR A 483 0.97 -23.62 -7.41
C TYR A 483 0.86 -25.05 -6.87
N ASN A 484 0.42 -26.03 -7.66
CA ASN A 484 0.36 -27.43 -7.25
C ASN A 484 1.73 -28.02 -6.97
N ASP A 485 2.78 -27.57 -7.66
CA ASP A 485 4.16 -28.03 -7.41
C ASP A 485 4.59 -27.70 -5.97
N TYR A 486 4.21 -26.52 -5.47
CA TYR A 486 4.54 -26.08 -4.11
C TYR A 486 3.56 -26.64 -3.06
N LEU A 487 2.26 -26.57 -3.32
CA LEU A 487 1.25 -27.10 -2.41
C LEU A 487 1.44 -28.61 -2.18
N SER A 488 1.86 -29.33 -3.21
CA SER A 488 2.09 -30.79 -3.09
C SER A 488 3.20 -31.14 -2.09
N LYS A 489 4.21 -30.26 -1.92
CA LYS A 489 5.29 -30.46 -0.94
C LYS A 489 4.78 -30.48 0.51
N VAL A 490 3.72 -29.72 0.77
CA VAL A 490 3.03 -29.67 2.07
C VAL A 490 1.77 -30.55 2.13
N GLY A 491 1.63 -31.47 1.16
CA GLY A 491 0.51 -32.43 1.10
C GLY A 491 -0.85 -31.81 0.80
N LEU A 492 -0.85 -30.66 0.11
CA LEU A 492 -2.05 -29.96 -0.36
C LEU A 492 -2.15 -30.02 -1.88
N GLU A 493 -3.33 -29.74 -2.41
CA GLU A 493 -3.59 -29.60 -3.84
C GLU A 493 -4.74 -28.62 -4.10
N LEU A 494 -4.73 -28.04 -5.29
CA LEU A 494 -5.90 -27.33 -5.81
C LEU A 494 -6.91 -28.38 -6.30
N GLY A 495 -8.13 -28.25 -5.85
CA GLY A 495 -9.20 -29.17 -6.27
C GLY A 495 -10.55 -28.49 -6.19
N THR A 496 -11.50 -29.03 -6.94
CA THR A 496 -12.88 -28.57 -6.93
C THR A 496 -13.67 -29.40 -5.91
N VAL A 497 -14.42 -28.73 -5.04
CA VAL A 497 -15.33 -29.36 -4.07
C VAL A 497 -16.75 -28.86 -4.28
N GLU A 498 -17.74 -29.67 -3.91
CA GLU A 498 -19.13 -29.23 -3.90
C GLU A 498 -19.49 -28.66 -2.54
N GLU A 499 -19.99 -27.44 -2.50
CA GLU A 499 -20.43 -26.73 -1.30
C GLU A 499 -21.91 -26.39 -1.38
N GLN A 500 -22.57 -26.41 -0.22
CA GLN A 500 -23.95 -25.91 -0.16
C GLN A 500 -24.00 -24.43 -0.49
N SER A 501 -24.99 -24.05 -1.28
CA SER A 501 -25.26 -22.64 -1.62
C SER A 501 -26.72 -22.29 -1.32
N GLY A 502 -27.03 -21.02 -1.34
CA GLY A 502 -28.43 -20.59 -1.53
C GLY A 502 -28.86 -20.81 -2.98
N TYR A 503 -30.16 -20.68 -3.24
CA TYR A 503 -30.67 -20.74 -4.62
C TYR A 503 -30.18 -19.53 -5.43
N PHE A 504 -30.08 -18.36 -4.80
CA PHE A 504 -29.71 -17.11 -5.47
C PHE A 504 -28.35 -16.56 -5.07
N LEU A 505 -27.70 -17.19 -4.08
CA LEU A 505 -26.44 -16.72 -3.50
C LEU A 505 -25.43 -17.87 -3.39
N LYS A 506 -24.17 -17.59 -3.75
CA LYS A 506 -22.98 -18.37 -3.41
C LYS A 506 -22.26 -17.63 -2.27
N GLY A 507 -22.47 -18.05 -1.03
CA GLY A 507 -22.10 -17.23 0.12
C GLY A 507 -22.84 -15.88 0.04
N ASP A 508 -22.09 -14.78 0.02
CA ASP A 508 -22.63 -13.41 -0.15
C ASP A 508 -22.73 -12.97 -1.61
N VAL A 509 -22.23 -13.76 -2.55
CA VAL A 509 -22.19 -13.40 -3.98
C VAL A 509 -23.48 -13.85 -4.67
N PRO A 510 -24.29 -12.93 -5.21
CA PRO A 510 -25.50 -13.29 -5.94
C PRO A 510 -25.20 -13.87 -7.33
N PHE A 511 -25.96 -14.90 -7.73
CA PHE A 511 -25.97 -15.43 -9.09
C PHE A 511 -26.70 -14.52 -10.08
N ILE A 512 -27.37 -13.48 -9.58
CA ILE A 512 -28.23 -12.59 -10.33
C ILE A 512 -27.73 -11.15 -10.23
N ASP A 513 -28.13 -10.33 -11.21
CA ASP A 513 -27.83 -8.90 -11.22
C ASP A 513 -29.01 -8.10 -11.77
N VAL A 514 -28.93 -6.79 -11.77
CA VAL A 514 -29.98 -5.86 -12.20
C VAL A 514 -29.47 -4.99 -13.32
N ASP A 515 -30.13 -5.01 -14.46
CA ASP A 515 -29.87 -4.12 -15.58
C ASP A 515 -30.68 -2.82 -15.41
N GLN A 516 -30.03 -1.80 -14.87
CA GLN A 516 -30.63 -0.48 -14.64
C GLN A 516 -31.01 0.23 -15.94
N ALA A 517 -30.29 -0.03 -17.02
CA ALA A 517 -30.56 0.55 -18.32
C ALA A 517 -31.80 -0.05 -18.99
N ASN A 518 -32.16 -1.28 -18.61
CA ASN A 518 -33.30 -2.01 -19.15
C ASN A 518 -34.38 -2.19 -18.08
N ASN A 519 -34.93 -1.09 -17.59
CA ASN A 519 -36.03 -1.04 -16.63
C ASN A 519 -35.83 -1.91 -15.37
N ASN A 520 -34.61 -1.92 -14.84
CA ASN A 520 -34.19 -2.72 -13.67
C ASN A 520 -34.50 -4.22 -13.84
N ALA A 521 -34.35 -4.73 -15.05
CA ALA A 521 -34.53 -6.15 -15.31
C ALA A 521 -33.55 -7.01 -14.50
N VAL A 522 -34.06 -8.02 -13.80
CA VAL A 522 -33.25 -8.96 -13.04
C VAL A 522 -32.81 -10.10 -13.95
N PHE A 523 -31.50 -10.32 -14.05
CA PHE A 523 -30.95 -11.33 -14.93
C PHE A 523 -29.91 -12.22 -14.23
N VAL A 524 -29.66 -13.41 -14.80
CA VAL A 524 -28.60 -14.31 -14.35
C VAL A 524 -27.26 -13.77 -14.84
N ARG A 525 -26.30 -13.60 -13.94
CA ARG A 525 -24.94 -13.15 -14.30
C ARG A 525 -24.31 -14.08 -15.33
N GLU A 526 -23.67 -13.51 -16.31
CA GLU A 526 -22.82 -14.25 -17.25
C GLU A 526 -21.49 -14.64 -16.58
N ASN A 527 -20.89 -15.69 -17.07
CA ASN A 527 -19.56 -16.18 -16.61
C ASN A 527 -19.49 -16.51 -15.11
N ILE A 528 -20.62 -16.88 -14.49
CA ILE A 528 -20.68 -17.41 -13.13
C ILE A 528 -21.08 -18.89 -13.15
N GLU A 529 -20.43 -19.69 -12.32
CA GLU A 529 -20.84 -21.09 -12.15
C GLU A 529 -22.12 -21.15 -11.32
N LEU A 530 -23.20 -21.68 -11.93
CA LEU A 530 -24.51 -21.78 -11.31
C LEU A 530 -24.58 -23.00 -10.38
N ASN A 531 -25.43 -22.93 -9.38
CA ASN A 531 -25.67 -24.06 -8.47
C ASN A 531 -26.39 -25.22 -9.18
N SER A 532 -26.34 -26.38 -8.55
CA SER A 532 -26.90 -27.63 -9.07
C SER A 532 -28.40 -27.55 -9.42
N PHE A 533 -29.18 -26.75 -8.68
CA PHE A 533 -30.60 -26.55 -8.98
C PHE A 533 -30.80 -25.74 -10.27
N PHE A 534 -30.11 -24.63 -10.42
CA PHE A 534 -30.21 -23.80 -11.63
C PHE A 534 -29.71 -24.54 -12.88
N VAL A 535 -28.63 -25.30 -12.73
CA VAL A 535 -28.13 -26.16 -13.82
C VAL A 535 -29.16 -27.22 -14.19
N ALA A 536 -29.76 -27.90 -13.19
CA ALA A 536 -30.73 -28.97 -13.42
C ALA A 536 -32.01 -28.50 -14.14
N ILE A 537 -32.46 -27.26 -13.90
CA ILE A 537 -33.63 -26.71 -14.59
C ILE A 537 -33.26 -26.07 -15.94
N GLY A 538 -31.98 -25.98 -16.29
CA GLY A 538 -31.50 -25.42 -17.53
C GLY A 538 -31.44 -23.91 -17.58
N LEU A 539 -31.36 -23.23 -16.41
CA LEU A 539 -31.10 -21.80 -16.31
C LEU A 539 -29.69 -21.49 -16.84
N LYS A 540 -29.51 -20.34 -17.49
CA LYS A 540 -28.22 -19.93 -18.08
C LYS A 540 -27.92 -18.48 -17.79
N GLY A 541 -26.63 -18.12 -17.88
CA GLY A 541 -26.20 -16.73 -17.86
C GLY A 541 -26.90 -15.91 -18.97
N GLY A 542 -27.31 -14.67 -18.64
CA GLY A 542 -28.08 -13.80 -19.51
C GLY A 542 -29.59 -14.02 -19.50
N ASP A 543 -30.13 -15.06 -18.85
CA ASP A 543 -31.57 -15.24 -18.71
C ASP A 543 -32.19 -14.12 -17.86
N VAL A 544 -33.19 -13.45 -18.36
CA VAL A 544 -33.91 -12.39 -17.65
C VAL A 544 -35.15 -12.97 -16.98
N PHE A 545 -35.22 -12.87 -15.65
CA PHE A 545 -36.35 -13.38 -14.88
C PHE A 545 -37.63 -12.61 -15.17
N LYS A 546 -38.74 -13.33 -15.33
CA LYS A 546 -40.11 -12.80 -15.44
C LYS A 546 -40.90 -13.11 -14.19
N SER A 547 -40.95 -14.38 -13.78
CA SER A 547 -41.65 -14.78 -12.57
C SER A 547 -41.03 -16.01 -11.93
N ILE A 548 -41.27 -16.18 -10.61
CA ILE A 548 -40.96 -17.39 -9.85
C ILE A 548 -42.22 -17.80 -9.09
N ASP A 549 -42.66 -19.03 -9.32
CA ASP A 549 -43.91 -19.58 -8.78
C ASP A 549 -45.14 -18.64 -9.02
N GLY A 550 -45.16 -17.98 -10.17
CA GLY A 550 -46.22 -17.03 -10.57
C GLY A 550 -46.06 -15.63 -9.98
N THR A 551 -45.09 -15.40 -9.12
CA THR A 551 -44.80 -14.03 -8.63
C THR A 551 -43.87 -13.33 -9.60
N GLU A 552 -44.29 -12.17 -10.11
CA GLU A 552 -43.51 -11.33 -11.01
C GLU A 552 -42.19 -10.85 -10.30
N ILE A 553 -41.07 -10.87 -11.04
CA ILE A 553 -39.76 -10.43 -10.53
C ILE A 553 -39.57 -8.96 -10.83
N THR A 554 -39.50 -8.19 -9.76
CA THR A 554 -39.16 -6.75 -9.72
C THR A 554 -38.13 -6.53 -8.60
N LEU A 555 -37.54 -5.33 -8.50
CA LEU A 555 -36.65 -4.99 -7.38
C LEU A 555 -37.34 -5.14 -6.01
N GLU A 556 -38.63 -4.85 -5.93
CA GLU A 556 -39.41 -4.94 -4.70
C GLU A 556 -39.70 -6.41 -4.31
N SER A 557 -40.02 -7.27 -5.27
CA SER A 557 -40.33 -8.69 -5.03
C SER A 557 -39.09 -9.57 -4.85
N LEU A 558 -37.94 -9.14 -5.36
CA LEU A 558 -36.71 -9.94 -5.39
C LEU A 558 -36.21 -10.33 -4.00
N ARG A 559 -36.05 -9.38 -3.07
CA ARG A 559 -35.59 -9.65 -1.70
C ARG A 559 -36.51 -10.61 -0.95
N PRO A 560 -37.85 -10.42 -0.93
CA PRO A 560 -38.77 -11.40 -0.35
C PRO A 560 -38.63 -12.79 -0.95
N ILE A 561 -38.46 -12.93 -2.26
CA ILE A 561 -38.32 -14.24 -2.93
C ILE A 561 -37.00 -14.91 -2.54
N ILE A 562 -35.88 -14.17 -2.52
CA ILE A 562 -34.60 -14.70 -2.03
C ILE A 562 -34.75 -15.16 -0.60
N GLY A 563 -35.35 -14.36 0.28
CA GLY A 563 -35.62 -14.75 1.67
C GLY A 563 -36.46 -16.00 1.80
N GLN A 564 -37.53 -16.12 1.02
CA GLN A 564 -38.38 -17.33 0.99
C GLN A 564 -37.65 -18.58 0.49
N SER A 565 -36.70 -18.41 -0.45
CA SER A 565 -35.97 -19.52 -1.04
C SER A 565 -35.12 -20.30 -0.02
N PHE A 566 -34.67 -19.68 1.06
CA PHE A 566 -33.94 -20.35 2.14
C PHE A 566 -34.83 -21.37 2.91
N GLY A 567 -36.15 -21.18 2.85
CA GLY A 567 -37.12 -22.06 3.49
C GLY A 567 -37.87 -23.00 2.53
N TRP A 568 -37.44 -23.12 1.27
CA TRP A 568 -38.12 -24.02 0.34
C TRP A 568 -37.98 -25.49 0.80
N PRO A 569 -39.13 -26.20 1.01
CA PRO A 569 -39.06 -27.60 1.38
C PRO A 569 -38.44 -28.46 0.28
N THR A 570 -37.73 -29.51 0.69
CA THR A 570 -37.24 -30.54 -0.24
C THR A 570 -38.41 -31.06 -1.07
N ASP A 571 -38.19 -31.31 -2.35
CA ASP A 571 -39.19 -31.73 -3.34
C ASP A 571 -40.29 -30.71 -3.69
N LYS A 572 -40.22 -29.46 -3.17
CA LYS A 572 -41.09 -28.38 -3.66
C LYS A 572 -40.87 -28.20 -5.16
N LEU A 573 -41.93 -28.21 -5.92
CA LEU A 573 -41.87 -27.88 -7.34
C LEU A 573 -41.76 -26.35 -7.48
N VAL A 574 -40.64 -25.88 -8.06
CA VAL A 574 -40.39 -24.47 -8.33
C VAL A 574 -40.46 -24.22 -9.82
N THR A 575 -41.22 -23.23 -10.23
CA THR A 575 -41.40 -22.83 -11.62
C THR A 575 -40.78 -21.43 -11.82
N ILE A 576 -39.85 -21.32 -12.75
CA ILE A 576 -39.17 -20.07 -13.11
C ILE A 576 -39.46 -19.75 -14.57
N VAL A 577 -39.99 -18.57 -14.84
CA VAL A 577 -40.19 -18.08 -16.19
C VAL A 577 -39.12 -17.03 -16.49
N VAL A 578 -38.41 -17.20 -17.60
CA VAL A 578 -37.34 -16.30 -18.05
C VAL A 578 -37.51 -15.91 -19.52
N MET A 579 -36.91 -14.79 -19.89
CA MET A 579 -36.68 -14.41 -21.30
C MET A 579 -35.26 -14.78 -21.69
N ARG A 580 -35.09 -15.59 -22.73
CA ARG A 580 -33.81 -15.96 -23.33
C ARG A 580 -33.84 -15.67 -24.84
N ASN A 581 -32.96 -14.79 -25.31
CA ASN A 581 -32.88 -14.42 -26.73
C ASN A 581 -34.23 -13.93 -27.33
N GLY A 582 -35.07 -13.26 -26.52
CA GLY A 582 -36.37 -12.76 -26.93
C GLY A 582 -37.50 -13.79 -26.85
N GLU A 583 -37.25 -15.01 -26.43
CA GLU A 583 -38.26 -16.05 -26.23
C GLU A 583 -38.53 -16.30 -24.75
N GLU A 584 -39.77 -16.49 -24.39
CA GLU A 584 -40.19 -16.84 -23.04
C GLU A 584 -40.03 -18.35 -22.80
N LEU A 585 -39.33 -18.72 -21.76
CA LEU A 585 -39.10 -20.12 -21.37
C LEU A 585 -39.59 -20.34 -19.94
N THR A 586 -40.31 -21.46 -19.77
CA THR A 586 -40.71 -21.95 -18.46
C THR A 586 -39.80 -23.10 -18.02
N LEU A 587 -39.06 -22.86 -16.94
CA LEU A 587 -38.11 -23.82 -16.35
C LEU A 587 -38.72 -24.33 -15.03
N THR A 588 -38.70 -25.66 -14.80
CA THR A 588 -39.32 -26.26 -13.62
C THR A 588 -38.39 -27.31 -13.02
N GLY A 589 -38.26 -27.30 -11.71
CA GLY A 589 -37.49 -28.31 -10.98
C GLY A 589 -37.92 -28.48 -9.55
N LYS A 590 -37.49 -29.58 -8.95
CA LYS A 590 -37.71 -29.85 -7.54
C LYS A 590 -36.63 -29.20 -6.69
N ALA A 591 -37.03 -28.45 -5.68
CA ALA A 591 -36.14 -27.89 -4.69
C ALA A 591 -35.42 -29.00 -3.91
N GLY A 592 -34.19 -28.77 -3.57
CA GLY A 592 -33.32 -29.61 -2.77
C GLY A 592 -32.30 -28.76 -2.03
N ILE A 593 -31.18 -29.31 -1.66
CA ILE A 593 -30.05 -28.52 -1.17
C ILE A 593 -29.18 -28.19 -2.39
N PRO A 594 -29.19 -26.91 -2.86
CA PRO A 594 -28.36 -26.57 -3.99
C PRO A 594 -26.88 -26.62 -3.58
N VAL A 595 -26.04 -27.17 -4.47
CA VAL A 595 -24.60 -27.18 -4.31
C VAL A 595 -23.96 -26.43 -5.48
N VAL A 596 -22.83 -25.80 -5.24
CA VAL A 596 -22.00 -25.13 -6.24
C VAL A 596 -20.60 -25.70 -6.17
N LYS A 597 -19.95 -25.85 -7.31
CA LYS A 597 -18.54 -26.20 -7.35
C LYS A 597 -17.70 -24.99 -7.00
N VAL A 598 -16.74 -25.20 -6.11
CA VAL A 598 -15.77 -24.17 -5.71
C VAL A 598 -14.37 -24.75 -5.78
N ASP A 599 -13.46 -23.96 -6.34
CA ASP A 599 -12.04 -24.31 -6.28
C ASP A 599 -11.51 -24.00 -4.89
N LYS A 600 -10.86 -24.97 -4.26
CA LYS A 600 -10.27 -24.87 -2.93
C LYS A 600 -8.90 -25.51 -2.86
N ILE A 601 -8.08 -24.99 -1.94
CA ILE A 601 -6.90 -25.71 -1.47
C ILE A 601 -7.39 -26.79 -0.49
N LYS A 602 -7.07 -28.03 -0.74
CA LYS A 602 -7.47 -29.18 0.10
C LYS A 602 -6.31 -30.13 0.33
N SER A 603 -6.40 -30.97 1.37
CA SER A 603 -5.45 -32.05 1.58
C SER A 603 -5.54 -33.08 0.45
N LYS A 604 -4.40 -33.62 0.03
CA LYS A 604 -4.31 -34.79 -0.84
C LYS A 604 -4.86 -36.02 -0.14
N ASP A 605 -5.36 -36.99 -0.91
CA ASP A 605 -5.89 -38.27 -0.35
C ASP A 605 -4.78 -39.06 0.36
N ASN A 606 -3.54 -39.02 -0.14
CA ASN A 606 -2.42 -39.79 0.41
C ASN A 606 -1.27 -38.81 0.78
N VAL A 607 -1.33 -38.26 1.99
CA VAL A 607 -0.30 -37.35 2.53
C VAL A 607 0.72 -38.16 3.30
N THR A 608 1.99 -37.97 3.04
CA THR A 608 3.10 -38.58 3.78
C THR A 608 3.38 -37.85 5.10
N ASP A 609 4.02 -38.54 6.04
CA ASP A 609 4.43 -37.92 7.32
C ASP A 609 5.37 -36.73 7.11
N ALA A 610 6.27 -36.79 6.11
CA ALA A 610 7.16 -35.69 5.76
C ALA A 610 6.40 -34.45 5.28
N GLN A 611 5.39 -34.67 4.44
CA GLN A 611 4.51 -33.56 3.96
C GLN A 611 3.73 -32.94 5.11
N LEU A 612 3.19 -33.76 6.01
CA LEU A 612 2.48 -33.27 7.22
C LEU A 612 3.43 -32.47 8.13
N GLN A 613 4.66 -32.96 8.34
CA GLN A 613 5.65 -32.26 9.12
C GLN A 613 6.01 -30.90 8.49
N LEU A 614 6.25 -30.87 7.17
CA LEU A 614 6.55 -29.64 6.46
C LEU A 614 5.38 -28.64 6.52
N ARG A 615 4.13 -29.12 6.35
CA ARG A 615 2.92 -28.29 6.55
C ARG A 615 2.85 -27.71 7.95
N GLN A 616 3.13 -28.52 8.99
CA GLN A 616 3.13 -28.03 10.38
C GLN A 616 4.16 -26.93 10.60
N VAL A 617 5.38 -27.10 10.08
CA VAL A 617 6.43 -26.09 10.19
C VAL A 617 6.03 -24.82 9.42
N TRP A 618 5.38 -24.95 8.27
CA TRP A 618 4.87 -23.80 7.52
C TRP A 618 3.77 -23.05 8.28
N MET A 619 2.79 -23.78 8.84
CA MET A 619 1.59 -23.23 9.48
C MET A 619 1.78 -22.80 10.94
N LYS A 620 2.84 -23.26 11.61
CA LYS A 620 3.05 -22.98 13.05
C LYS A 620 4.37 -22.28 13.36
N GLY A 621 5.26 -22.14 12.36
CA GLY A 621 6.59 -21.53 12.50
C GLY A 621 7.63 -22.47 13.03
#